data_6d1b1ebcfae6007e9fdfd863d0a56199
#
_entry.id   6d1b1ebcfae6007e9fdfd863d0a56199
#
_cell.length_a   1.000
_cell.length_b   1.000
_cell.length_c   1.000
_cell.angle_alpha   90.00
_cell.angle_beta   90.00
_cell.angle_gamma   90.00
#
_symmetry.space_group_name_H-M   'P 1'
#
loop_
_entity.id
_entity.type
_entity.pdbx_description
1 polymer ?
#
loop_
_entity_poly.entity_id
_entity_poly.type
_entity_poly.pdbx_seq_one_letter_code
_entity_poly.pdbx_strand_id
1 'polypeptide(L)'
;FECKIVLIAIGLLVYLAIYHFRSKTITILYASILILFAICFIMGLRIGFIVTLVMLLFVTLYGFVGDILGPKGRGYSKSSGKQNKQFITTEERKKELIDTLIRTASHLSNRKVGAIITIEKEHNLNSLIEGSVKLDAEVTFELLETIFHPNTRLHDGAVIIRGDRIMCASAFYQPSQKKDIPQHYGSRHRAAIGISEQSDAFTIVVSEETGQIAVTIGGTITGNVSLDDLRTALNQQLIVR
;
A
#
# COMPACT_ATOMS: atom_id res chain seq x y z
N PHE A 1 -36.55 -29.69 19.76
CA PHE A 1 -35.67 -28.69 20.44
C PHE A 1 -34.30 -28.60 19.71
N GLU A 2 -33.73 -29.74 19.29
CA GLU A 2 -32.42 -29.79 18.63
C GLU A 2 -32.38 -29.05 17.26
N CYS A 3 -33.45 -29.13 16.48
CA CYS A 3 -33.52 -28.48 15.15
C CYS A 3 -33.44 -26.95 15.19
N LYS A 4 -33.95 -26.33 16.26
CA LYS A 4 -33.89 -24.85 16.42
C LYS A 4 -32.48 -24.37 16.81
N ILE A 5 -31.76 -25.13 17.63
CA ILE A 5 -30.39 -24.81 18.04
C ILE A 5 -29.43 -24.90 16.85
N VAL A 6 -29.60 -25.94 16.01
CA VAL A 6 -28.80 -26.11 14.79
C VAL A 6 -29.05 -24.98 13.80
N LEU A 7 -30.29 -24.54 13.59
CA LEU A 7 -30.62 -23.41 12.74
C LEU A 7 -30.02 -22.08 13.23
N ILE A 8 -30.02 -21.84 14.53
CA ILE A 8 -29.42 -20.64 15.13
C ILE A 8 -27.90 -20.68 14.98
N ALA A 9 -27.26 -21.84 15.20
CA ALA A 9 -25.82 -22.01 15.02
C ALA A 9 -25.39 -21.79 13.55
N ILE A 10 -26.16 -22.30 12.59
CA ILE A 10 -25.93 -22.06 11.15
C ILE A 10 -26.08 -20.56 10.83
N GLY A 11 -27.11 -19.90 11.32
CA GLY A 11 -27.33 -18.47 11.12
C GLY A 11 -26.17 -17.63 11.66
N LEU A 12 -25.65 -17.97 12.85
CA LEU A 12 -24.51 -17.31 13.45
C LEU A 12 -23.22 -17.52 12.63
N LEU A 13 -22.99 -18.74 12.15
CA LEU A 13 -21.82 -19.06 11.30
C LEU A 13 -21.89 -18.31 9.95
N VAL A 14 -23.07 -18.24 9.34
CA VAL A 14 -23.27 -17.46 8.09
C VAL A 14 -23.02 -15.99 8.33
N TYR A 15 -23.52 -15.43 9.41
CA TYR A 15 -23.32 -14.03 9.79
C TYR A 15 -21.83 -13.73 10.00
N LEU A 16 -21.12 -14.57 10.75
CA LEU A 16 -19.68 -14.44 10.99
C LEU A 16 -18.87 -14.54 9.69
N ALA A 17 -19.25 -15.44 8.77
CA ALA A 17 -18.57 -15.59 7.49
C ALA A 17 -18.76 -14.36 6.59
N ILE A 18 -19.96 -13.82 6.48
CA ILE A 18 -20.25 -12.62 5.67
C ILE A 18 -19.54 -11.40 6.24
N TYR A 19 -19.47 -11.27 7.55
CA TYR A 19 -18.86 -10.13 8.23
C TYR A 19 -17.32 -10.18 8.20
N HIS A 20 -16.73 -11.37 8.28
CA HIS A 20 -15.28 -11.55 8.46
C HIS A 20 -14.52 -11.84 7.16
N PHE A 21 -15.11 -12.53 6.18
CA PHE A 21 -14.40 -12.91 4.95
C PHE A 21 -14.50 -11.85 3.85
N ARG A 22 -13.39 -11.11 3.68
CA ARG A 22 -13.22 -10.10 2.62
C ARG A 22 -12.85 -10.70 1.25
N SER A 23 -12.54 -12.00 1.16
CA SER A 23 -12.15 -12.69 -0.07
C SER A 23 -13.34 -13.37 -0.74
N LYS A 24 -13.65 -12.99 -1.99
CA LYS A 24 -14.75 -13.58 -2.79
C LYS A 24 -14.62 -15.10 -2.96
N THR A 25 -13.40 -15.63 -3.07
CA THR A 25 -13.13 -17.07 -3.22
C THR A 25 -13.50 -17.87 -1.95
N ILE A 26 -13.16 -17.36 -0.78
CA ILE A 26 -13.49 -18.01 0.52
C ILE A 26 -15.01 -17.96 0.74
N THR A 27 -15.66 -16.86 0.39
CA THR A 27 -17.12 -16.73 0.50
C THR A 27 -17.85 -17.74 -0.40
N ILE A 28 -17.38 -17.98 -1.63
CA ILE A 28 -17.97 -18.97 -2.55
C ILE A 28 -17.75 -20.39 -2.02
N LEU A 29 -16.57 -20.70 -1.53
CA LEU A 29 -16.26 -21.99 -0.93
C LEU A 29 -17.14 -22.26 0.29
N TYR A 30 -17.31 -21.26 1.14
CA TYR A 30 -18.16 -21.36 2.34
C TYR A 30 -19.63 -21.59 1.97
N ALA A 31 -20.14 -20.86 0.97
CA ALA A 31 -21.51 -21.05 0.47
C ALA A 31 -21.74 -22.45 -0.10
N SER A 32 -20.76 -23.01 -0.83
CA SER A 32 -20.88 -24.39 -1.40
C SER A 32 -20.92 -25.45 -0.30
N ILE A 33 -20.13 -25.29 0.77
CA ILE A 33 -20.16 -26.22 1.92
C ILE A 33 -21.48 -26.12 2.67
N LEU A 34 -22.06 -24.93 2.84
CA LEU A 34 -23.38 -24.73 3.45
C LEU A 34 -24.51 -25.41 2.64
N ILE A 35 -24.46 -25.34 1.32
CA ILE A 35 -25.44 -26.00 0.44
C ILE A 35 -25.33 -27.52 0.62
N LEU A 36 -24.11 -28.07 0.63
CA LEU A 36 -23.85 -29.50 0.84
C LEU A 36 -24.35 -29.94 2.22
N PHE A 37 -24.12 -29.13 3.26
CA PHE A 37 -24.62 -29.36 4.60
C PHE A 37 -26.16 -29.45 4.64
N ALA A 38 -26.84 -28.52 3.96
CA ALA A 38 -28.30 -28.52 3.86
C ALA A 38 -28.85 -29.77 3.15
N ILE A 39 -28.18 -30.22 2.06
CA ILE A 39 -28.54 -31.43 1.33
C ILE A 39 -28.38 -32.66 2.22
N CYS A 40 -27.25 -32.83 2.92
CA CYS A 40 -27.02 -33.92 3.83
C CYS A 40 -28.05 -33.97 4.98
N PHE A 41 -28.45 -32.81 5.49
CA PHE A 41 -29.47 -32.69 6.53
C PHE A 41 -30.84 -33.14 6.04
N ILE A 42 -31.27 -32.70 4.82
CA ILE A 42 -32.55 -33.10 4.22
C ILE A 42 -32.61 -34.60 3.93
N MET A 43 -31.50 -35.18 3.47
CA MET A 43 -31.39 -36.61 3.14
C MET A 43 -31.22 -37.50 4.38
N GLY A 44 -31.11 -36.95 5.59
CA GLY A 44 -30.95 -37.70 6.85
C GLY A 44 -29.62 -38.45 6.96
N LEU A 45 -28.60 -38.06 6.22
CA LEU A 45 -27.28 -38.69 6.20
C LEU A 45 -26.44 -38.20 7.38
N ARG A 46 -26.52 -38.92 8.51
CA ARG A 46 -25.83 -38.53 9.76
C ARG A 46 -24.31 -38.35 9.59
N ILE A 47 -23.67 -39.25 8.85
CA ILE A 47 -22.22 -39.20 8.63
C ILE A 47 -21.85 -37.99 7.75
N GLY A 48 -22.60 -37.72 6.69
CA GLY A 48 -22.41 -36.57 5.83
C GLY A 48 -22.55 -35.22 6.57
N PHE A 49 -23.49 -35.15 7.51
CA PHE A 49 -23.70 -34.01 8.38
C PHE A 49 -22.49 -33.73 9.26
N ILE A 50 -21.90 -34.73 9.89
CA ILE A 50 -20.72 -34.56 10.74
C ILE A 50 -19.51 -34.12 9.91
N VAL A 51 -19.29 -34.77 8.76
CA VAL A 51 -18.17 -34.42 7.86
C VAL A 51 -18.26 -32.99 7.38
N THR A 52 -19.44 -32.52 6.95
CA THR A 52 -19.63 -31.14 6.49
C THR A 52 -19.49 -30.12 7.61
N LEU A 53 -19.90 -30.45 8.84
CA LEU A 53 -19.73 -29.62 10.02
C LEU A 53 -18.22 -29.44 10.35
N VAL A 54 -17.44 -30.49 10.29
CA VAL A 54 -16.00 -30.47 10.54
C VAL A 54 -15.29 -29.67 9.45
N MET A 55 -15.66 -29.82 8.18
CA MET A 55 -15.12 -29.05 7.07
C MET A 55 -15.41 -27.55 7.23
N LEU A 56 -16.62 -27.20 7.67
CA LEU A 56 -17.04 -25.82 7.89
C LEU A 56 -16.23 -25.18 9.01
N LEU A 57 -15.99 -25.93 10.09
CA LEU A 57 -15.16 -25.49 11.21
C LEU A 57 -13.69 -25.33 10.80
N PHE A 58 -13.17 -26.21 9.94
CA PHE A 58 -11.81 -26.13 9.43
C PHE A 58 -11.61 -24.90 8.52
N VAL A 59 -12.57 -24.61 7.62
CA VAL A 59 -12.48 -23.44 6.73
C VAL A 59 -12.58 -22.13 7.51
N THR A 60 -13.43 -22.07 8.57
CA THR A 60 -13.51 -20.90 9.44
C THR A 60 -12.22 -20.69 10.23
N LEU A 61 -11.64 -21.75 10.77
CA LEU A 61 -10.38 -21.70 11.51
C LEU A 61 -9.22 -21.30 10.59
N TYR A 62 -9.15 -21.85 9.38
CA TYR A 62 -8.13 -21.53 8.38
C TYR A 62 -8.20 -20.06 7.94
N GLY A 63 -9.41 -19.51 7.72
CA GLY A 63 -9.62 -18.10 7.45
C GLY A 63 -9.16 -17.22 8.60
N PHE A 64 -9.52 -17.57 9.83
CA PHE A 64 -9.16 -16.84 11.03
C PHE A 64 -7.63 -16.88 11.30
N VAL A 65 -7.01 -18.03 11.14
CA VAL A 65 -5.55 -18.21 11.29
C VAL A 65 -4.80 -17.45 10.15
N GLY A 66 -5.34 -17.49 8.93
CA GLY A 66 -4.79 -16.74 7.81
C GLY A 66 -4.80 -15.22 8.03
N ASP A 67 -5.84 -14.69 8.67
CA ASP A 67 -5.94 -13.26 9.03
C ASP A 67 -5.02 -12.86 10.20
N ILE A 68 -4.73 -13.79 11.13
CA ILE A 68 -3.88 -13.54 12.30
C ILE A 68 -2.40 -13.81 12.02
N LEU A 69 -2.07 -14.93 11.38
CA LEU A 69 -0.70 -15.43 11.19
C LEU A 69 -0.20 -15.24 9.75
N GLY A 70 -1.08 -14.95 8.80
CA GLY A 70 -0.65 -14.59 7.45
C GLY A 70 0.25 -13.36 7.52
N PRO A 71 1.38 -13.35 6.77
CA PRO A 71 2.13 -12.12 6.64
C PRO A 71 1.11 -11.06 6.19
N LYS A 72 1.00 -9.97 6.96
CA LYS A 72 0.24 -8.79 6.56
C LYS A 72 0.91 -8.12 5.35
N GLY A 73 1.19 -8.91 4.35
CA GLY A 73 1.38 -8.45 2.99
C GLY A 73 0.02 -7.95 2.53
N ARG A 74 -0.24 -6.67 2.80
CA ARG A 74 -1.40 -5.98 2.24
C ARG A 74 -1.31 -6.12 0.73
N GLY A 75 -1.95 -7.16 0.19
CA GLY A 75 -2.21 -7.22 -1.23
C GLY A 75 -2.88 -5.91 -1.61
N TYR A 76 -2.32 -5.20 -2.57
CA TYR A 76 -2.96 -4.02 -3.15
C TYR A 76 -4.35 -4.42 -3.63
N SER A 77 -5.35 -4.19 -2.78
CA SER A 77 -6.74 -4.34 -3.16
C SER A 77 -6.99 -3.30 -4.25
N LYS A 78 -7.35 -3.75 -5.45
CA LYS A 78 -7.97 -2.88 -6.45
C LYS A 78 -9.26 -2.32 -5.85
N SER A 79 -9.12 -1.27 -5.07
CA SER A 79 -10.25 -0.47 -4.61
C SER A 79 -10.78 0.28 -5.84
N SER A 80 -11.80 -0.28 -6.47
CA SER A 80 -12.61 0.37 -7.50
C SER A 80 -13.56 1.38 -6.83
N GLY A 81 -13.02 2.31 -6.08
CA GLY A 81 -13.73 3.50 -5.63
C GLY A 81 -13.43 4.63 -6.61
N LYS A 82 -14.43 5.24 -7.20
CA LYS A 82 -14.33 6.56 -7.82
C LYS A 82 -13.87 7.55 -6.74
N GLN A 83 -12.56 7.59 -6.47
CA GLN A 83 -11.97 8.69 -5.73
C GLN A 83 -11.71 9.81 -6.72
N ASN A 84 -12.12 11.02 -6.34
CA ASN A 84 -11.67 12.24 -7.00
C ASN A 84 -10.15 12.21 -6.97
N LYS A 85 -9.53 11.79 -8.10
CA LYS A 85 -8.09 11.92 -8.27
C LYS A 85 -7.82 13.42 -8.25
N GLN A 86 -7.07 13.85 -7.27
CA GLN A 86 -6.60 15.23 -7.18
C GLN A 86 -5.50 15.36 -8.22
N PHE A 87 -5.79 16.08 -9.29
CA PHE A 87 -4.84 16.31 -10.38
C PHE A 87 -4.18 17.68 -10.21
N ILE A 88 -2.99 17.82 -10.76
CA ILE A 88 -2.39 19.12 -10.98
C ILE A 88 -3.24 19.83 -12.02
N THR A 89 -3.84 20.95 -11.66
CA THR A 89 -4.88 21.62 -12.46
C THR A 89 -4.32 22.63 -13.45
N THR A 90 -3.09 23.15 -13.23
CA THR A 90 -2.48 24.15 -14.09
C THR A 90 -0.97 23.90 -14.25
N GLU A 91 -0.39 24.42 -15.35
CA GLU A 91 1.06 24.38 -15.58
C GLU A 91 1.84 25.20 -14.54
N GLU A 92 1.26 26.31 -14.03
CA GLU A 92 1.86 27.09 -12.95
C GLU A 92 2.03 26.25 -11.68
N ARG A 93 0.97 25.55 -11.27
CA ARG A 93 1.01 24.65 -10.08
C ARG A 93 2.01 23.52 -10.27
N LYS A 94 2.10 22.95 -11.47
CA LYS A 94 3.11 21.94 -11.80
C LYS A 94 4.52 22.50 -11.60
N LYS A 95 4.79 23.70 -12.12
CA LYS A 95 6.08 24.35 -12.00
C LYS A 95 6.42 24.63 -10.53
N GLU A 96 5.49 25.17 -9.75
CA GLU A 96 5.67 25.42 -8.31
C GLU A 96 5.99 24.13 -7.56
N LEU A 97 5.28 23.04 -7.85
CA LEU A 97 5.53 21.72 -7.24
C LEU A 97 6.94 21.21 -7.59
N ILE A 98 7.34 21.30 -8.87
CA ILE A 98 8.68 20.90 -9.30
C ILE A 98 9.75 21.73 -8.59
N ASP A 99 9.60 23.04 -8.55
CA ASP A 99 10.56 23.94 -7.89
C ASP A 99 10.66 23.63 -6.39
N THR A 100 9.54 23.34 -5.73
CA THR A 100 9.49 22.92 -4.33
C THR A 100 10.21 21.59 -4.11
N LEU A 101 9.97 20.59 -4.96
CA LEU A 101 10.61 19.28 -4.86
C LEU A 101 12.12 19.37 -5.13
N ILE A 102 12.55 20.12 -6.12
CA ILE A 102 13.97 20.36 -6.42
C ILE A 102 14.67 21.05 -5.24
N ARG A 103 14.07 22.13 -4.70
CA ARG A 103 14.58 22.82 -3.53
C ARG A 103 14.71 21.88 -2.33
N THR A 104 13.69 21.07 -2.09
CA THR A 104 13.68 20.08 -0.99
C THR A 104 14.77 19.03 -1.19
N ALA A 105 14.86 18.41 -2.37
CA ALA A 105 15.87 17.41 -2.67
C ALA A 105 17.29 17.96 -2.51
N SER A 106 17.54 19.19 -3.00
CA SER A 106 18.82 19.87 -2.84
C SER A 106 19.16 20.11 -1.38
N HIS A 107 18.20 20.62 -0.60
CA HIS A 107 18.40 20.89 0.83
C HIS A 107 18.72 19.62 1.62
N LEU A 108 17.92 18.57 1.42
CA LEU A 108 18.12 17.27 2.11
C LEU A 108 19.43 16.60 1.68
N SER A 109 19.79 16.69 0.39
CA SER A 109 21.05 16.20 -0.16
C SER A 109 22.27 16.86 0.51
N ASN A 110 22.29 18.19 0.57
CA ASN A 110 23.38 18.96 1.16
C ASN A 110 23.56 18.65 2.66
N ARG A 111 22.48 18.34 3.36
CA ARG A 111 22.48 18.00 4.78
C ARG A 111 22.62 16.50 5.05
N LYS A 112 22.65 15.69 4.01
CA LYS A 112 22.66 14.22 4.11
C LYS A 112 21.49 13.69 4.95
N VAL A 113 20.31 14.25 4.75
CA VAL A 113 19.09 13.80 5.39
C VAL A 113 18.40 12.80 4.47
N GLY A 114 18.24 11.56 4.96
CA GLY A 114 17.57 10.49 4.19
C GLY A 114 16.09 10.79 3.97
N ALA A 115 15.62 10.63 2.73
CA ALA A 115 14.22 10.87 2.38
C ALA A 115 13.73 9.93 1.29
N ILE A 116 12.42 9.63 1.31
CA ILE A 116 11.69 8.97 0.24
C ILE A 116 10.46 9.81 -0.07
N ILE A 117 10.39 10.37 -1.27
CA ILE A 117 9.26 11.17 -1.75
C ILE A 117 8.65 10.47 -2.96
N THR A 118 7.44 9.96 -2.83
CA THR A 118 6.74 9.21 -3.87
C THR A 118 5.61 10.03 -4.46
N ILE A 119 5.60 10.16 -5.77
CA ILE A 119 4.54 10.80 -6.54
C ILE A 119 3.63 9.69 -7.08
N GLU A 120 2.39 9.68 -6.60
CA GLU A 120 1.34 8.77 -7.08
C GLU A 120 0.93 9.17 -8.50
N LYS A 121 0.81 8.17 -9.39
CA LYS A 121 0.36 8.38 -10.77
C LYS A 121 -1.01 7.74 -11.02
N GLU A 122 -1.08 6.76 -11.94
CA GLU A 122 -2.34 6.08 -12.26
C GLU A 122 -2.70 5.01 -11.21
N HIS A 123 -1.68 4.32 -10.71
CA HIS A 123 -1.86 3.27 -9.72
C HIS A 123 -2.12 3.89 -8.34
N ASN A 124 -3.27 3.52 -7.76
CA ASN A 124 -3.72 4.07 -6.48
C ASN A 124 -2.92 3.48 -5.30
N LEU A 125 -2.36 4.34 -4.47
CA LEU A 125 -1.58 3.97 -3.28
C LEU A 125 -2.38 4.06 -1.96
N ASN A 126 -3.70 4.05 -2.01
CA ASN A 126 -4.56 4.22 -0.83
C ASN A 126 -4.28 3.23 0.30
N SER A 127 -3.95 1.97 -0.01
CA SER A 127 -3.62 0.97 1.00
C SER A 127 -2.40 1.34 1.84
N LEU A 128 -1.43 2.03 1.23
CA LEU A 128 -0.25 2.56 1.92
C LEU A 128 -0.61 3.81 2.74
N ILE A 129 -1.41 4.72 2.15
CA ILE A 129 -1.88 5.93 2.81
C ILE A 129 -2.72 5.60 4.05
N GLU A 130 -3.60 4.58 3.98
CA GLU A 130 -4.43 4.13 5.11
C GLU A 130 -3.60 3.59 6.27
N GLY A 131 -2.42 3.04 5.99
CA GLY A 131 -1.53 2.48 7.00
C GLY A 131 -0.47 3.44 7.56
N SER A 132 -0.49 4.69 7.12
CA SER A 132 0.50 5.72 7.45
C SER A 132 -0.12 6.90 8.20
N VAL A 133 0.68 7.90 8.52
CA VAL A 133 0.18 9.14 9.14
C VAL A 133 -0.43 10.02 8.07
N LYS A 134 -1.76 10.15 8.06
CA LYS A 134 -2.50 10.99 7.11
C LYS A 134 -2.28 12.46 7.41
N LEU A 135 -2.00 13.24 6.38
CA LEU A 135 -1.75 14.68 6.48
C LEU A 135 -2.74 15.50 5.68
N ASP A 136 -2.93 15.16 4.40
CA ASP A 136 -3.76 15.91 3.45
C ASP A 136 -3.43 17.41 3.43
N ALA A 137 -2.16 17.74 3.21
CA ALA A 137 -1.64 19.09 3.24
C ALA A 137 -1.05 19.51 1.89
N GLU A 138 -0.96 20.81 1.63
CA GLU A 138 -0.26 21.37 0.46
C GLU A 138 1.23 21.00 0.50
N VAL A 139 1.82 20.76 -0.67
CA VAL A 139 3.26 20.48 -0.78
C VAL A 139 4.01 21.78 -0.65
N THR A 140 4.67 21.98 0.49
CA THR A 140 5.56 23.11 0.73
C THR A 140 6.94 22.63 1.14
N PHE A 141 7.96 23.44 0.86
CA PHE A 141 9.34 23.13 1.27
C PHE A 141 9.44 22.96 2.79
N GLU A 142 8.84 23.87 3.54
CA GLU A 142 8.90 23.91 5.01
C GLU A 142 8.27 22.67 5.64
N LEU A 143 7.15 22.18 5.05
CA LEU A 143 6.50 20.97 5.52
C LEU A 143 7.33 19.72 5.23
N LEU A 144 7.89 19.61 4.01
CA LEU A 144 8.75 18.48 3.65
C LEU A 144 10.04 18.47 4.48
N GLU A 145 10.67 19.64 4.70
CA GLU A 145 11.83 19.75 5.59
C GLU A 145 11.50 19.29 7.01
N THR A 146 10.34 19.71 7.55
CA THR A 146 9.88 19.32 8.88
C THR A 146 9.60 17.82 8.98
N ILE A 147 8.95 17.24 7.97
CA ILE A 147 8.66 15.80 7.93
C ILE A 147 9.96 14.99 7.99
N PHE A 148 10.95 15.34 7.16
CA PHE A 148 12.20 14.58 7.09
C PHE A 148 13.23 15.00 8.15
N HIS A 149 12.89 15.94 9.04
CA HIS A 149 13.79 16.31 10.13
C HIS A 149 14.14 15.08 10.98
N PRO A 150 15.43 14.76 11.17
CA PRO A 150 15.85 13.59 11.95
C PRO A 150 15.28 13.59 13.37
N ASN A 151 15.04 12.39 13.90
CA ASN A 151 14.49 12.15 15.25
C ASN A 151 13.02 12.58 15.44
N THR A 152 12.28 12.87 14.35
CA THR A 152 10.82 13.05 14.41
C THR A 152 10.11 11.73 14.14
N ARG A 153 8.82 11.60 14.49
CA ARG A 153 8.04 10.39 14.19
C ARG A 153 7.70 10.28 12.70
N LEU A 154 7.77 11.37 11.94
CA LEU A 154 7.34 11.43 10.54
C LEU A 154 8.48 11.10 9.56
N HIS A 155 9.76 11.19 9.98
CA HIS A 155 10.90 11.03 9.07
C HIS A 155 11.15 9.57 8.67
N ASP A 156 10.67 8.60 9.48
CA ASP A 156 10.85 7.18 9.19
C ASP A 156 9.76 6.67 8.25
N GLY A 157 10.13 6.47 7.00
CA GLY A 157 9.24 6.06 5.92
C GLY A 157 9.16 7.08 4.79
N ALA A 158 8.15 6.92 3.95
CA ALA A 158 7.96 7.72 2.75
C ALA A 158 6.86 8.76 2.91
N VAL A 159 6.99 9.84 2.17
CA VAL A 159 5.92 10.79 1.87
C VAL A 159 5.26 10.38 0.56
N ILE A 160 3.93 10.35 0.51
CA ILE A 160 3.15 10.12 -0.71
C ILE A 160 2.46 11.42 -1.10
N ILE A 161 2.74 11.86 -2.33
CA ILE A 161 2.15 13.04 -2.96
C ILE A 161 1.16 12.58 -4.03
N ARG A 162 -0.04 13.14 -4.00
CA ARG A 162 -1.07 12.97 -5.02
C ARG A 162 -1.48 14.34 -5.56
N GLY A 163 -1.25 14.57 -6.85
CA GLY A 163 -1.40 15.90 -7.43
C GLY A 163 -0.43 16.89 -6.78
N ASP A 164 -0.96 17.92 -6.15
CA ASP A 164 -0.23 18.97 -5.44
C ASP A 164 -0.30 18.85 -3.89
N ARG A 165 -0.75 17.67 -3.37
CA ARG A 165 -0.93 17.49 -1.92
C ARG A 165 -0.14 16.32 -1.37
N ILE A 166 0.40 16.50 -0.17
CA ILE A 166 0.96 15.45 0.67
C ILE A 166 -0.20 14.69 1.30
N MET A 167 -0.40 13.45 0.89
CA MET A 167 -1.47 12.59 1.43
C MET A 167 -1.10 12.02 2.79
N CYS A 168 0.16 11.62 2.96
CA CYS A 168 0.65 11.02 4.19
C CYS A 168 2.17 11.11 4.32
N ALA A 169 2.65 10.88 5.54
CA ALA A 169 4.05 10.63 5.87
C ALA A 169 4.21 9.29 6.61
N SER A 170 5.44 8.86 6.83
CA SER A 170 5.77 7.55 7.46
C SER A 170 5.12 6.37 6.74
N ALA A 171 4.98 6.42 5.42
CA ALA A 171 4.49 5.29 4.66
C ALA A 171 5.57 4.20 4.58
N PHE A 172 5.21 2.98 4.99
CA PHE A 172 6.11 1.84 4.94
C PHE A 172 6.00 1.13 3.60
N TYR A 173 7.14 0.95 2.93
CA TYR A 173 7.24 0.17 1.70
C TYR A 173 7.98 -1.13 1.96
N GLN A 174 7.50 -2.21 1.35
CA GLN A 174 8.23 -3.47 1.36
C GLN A 174 9.48 -3.34 0.49
N PRO A 175 10.68 -3.57 1.04
CA PRO A 175 11.92 -3.48 0.27
C PRO A 175 11.96 -4.52 -0.85
N SER A 176 12.53 -4.15 -2.00
CA SER A 176 12.75 -5.08 -3.10
C SER A 176 13.61 -6.27 -2.67
N GLN A 177 13.22 -7.46 -3.12
CA GLN A 177 13.92 -8.72 -2.87
C GLN A 177 14.91 -9.09 -3.98
N LYS A 178 15.11 -8.21 -4.97
CA LYS A 178 16.07 -8.43 -6.07
C LYS A 178 17.49 -8.57 -5.52
N LYS A 179 18.20 -9.57 -6.01
CA LYS A 179 19.59 -9.86 -5.58
C LYS A 179 20.64 -9.02 -6.31
N ASP A 180 20.27 -8.46 -7.45
CA ASP A 180 21.12 -7.66 -8.34
C ASP A 180 21.22 -6.17 -7.95
N ILE A 181 20.53 -5.77 -6.87
CA ILE A 181 20.63 -4.40 -6.34
C ILE A 181 22.00 -4.21 -5.70
N PRO A 182 22.80 -3.23 -6.17
CA PRO A 182 24.11 -2.94 -5.61
C PRO A 182 24.09 -2.74 -4.10
N GLN A 183 25.11 -3.21 -3.39
CA GLN A 183 25.16 -3.19 -1.91
C GLN A 183 25.20 -1.79 -1.31
N HIS A 184 25.68 -0.79 -2.05
CA HIS A 184 25.72 0.60 -1.61
C HIS A 184 24.31 1.27 -1.52
N TYR A 185 23.28 0.62 -2.03
CA TYR A 185 21.90 1.09 -1.85
C TYR A 185 21.34 0.59 -0.52
N GLY A 186 21.13 1.52 0.42
CA GLY A 186 20.58 1.25 1.74
C GLY A 186 19.08 0.95 1.72
N SER A 187 18.50 0.88 2.91
CA SER A 187 17.09 0.50 3.13
C SER A 187 16.10 1.36 2.36
N ARG A 188 16.30 2.69 2.31
CA ARG A 188 15.43 3.65 1.60
C ARG A 188 15.44 3.42 0.10
N HIS A 189 16.59 3.12 -0.49
CA HIS A 189 16.68 2.80 -1.92
C HIS A 189 15.96 1.50 -2.25
N ARG A 190 16.16 0.46 -1.44
CA ARG A 190 15.46 -0.83 -1.63
C ARG A 190 13.95 -0.69 -1.46
N ALA A 191 13.48 0.13 -0.53
CA ALA A 191 12.07 0.44 -0.34
C ALA A 191 11.49 1.18 -1.56
N ALA A 192 12.23 2.16 -2.11
CA ALA A 192 11.81 2.89 -3.30
C ALA A 192 11.76 2.01 -4.56
N ILE A 193 12.71 1.09 -4.72
CA ILE A 193 12.63 0.08 -5.79
C ILE A 193 11.39 -0.78 -5.59
N GLY A 194 11.14 -1.28 -4.37
CA GLY A 194 10.00 -2.15 -4.06
C GLY A 194 8.64 -1.53 -4.39
N ILE A 195 8.43 -0.24 -4.10
CA ILE A 195 7.18 0.43 -4.49
C ILE A 195 7.08 0.61 -6.00
N SER A 196 8.20 0.89 -6.70
CA SER A 196 8.22 1.06 -8.14
C SER A 196 8.07 -0.26 -8.93
N GLU A 197 8.28 -1.42 -8.29
CA GLU A 197 7.97 -2.75 -8.85
C GLU A 197 6.46 -3.04 -8.84
N GLN A 198 5.75 -2.48 -7.86
CA GLN A 198 4.35 -2.78 -7.60
C GLN A 198 3.40 -1.71 -8.14
N SER A 199 3.93 -0.56 -8.56
CA SER A 199 3.15 0.59 -9.03
C SER A 199 3.90 1.35 -10.12
N ASP A 200 3.19 2.25 -10.79
CA ASP A 200 3.75 3.20 -11.74
C ASP A 200 4.24 4.50 -11.09
N ALA A 201 4.31 4.52 -9.75
CA ALA A 201 4.74 5.68 -9.00
C ALA A 201 6.17 6.09 -9.33
N PHE A 202 6.42 7.40 -9.34
CA PHE A 202 7.75 7.97 -9.43
C PHE A 202 8.25 8.31 -8.03
N THR A 203 9.42 7.80 -7.65
CA THR A 203 9.95 8.02 -6.30
C THR A 203 11.33 8.65 -6.33
N ILE A 204 11.50 9.72 -5.56
CA ILE A 204 12.77 10.40 -5.30
C ILE A 204 13.33 9.87 -3.99
N VAL A 205 14.60 9.52 -3.98
CA VAL A 205 15.33 9.07 -2.79
C VAL A 205 16.52 9.96 -2.55
N VAL A 206 16.74 10.37 -1.31
CA VAL A 206 17.97 11.04 -0.86
C VAL A 206 18.69 10.12 0.11
N SER A 207 19.96 9.85 -0.14
CA SER A 207 20.79 9.01 0.71
C SER A 207 21.22 9.76 1.97
N GLU A 208 21.04 9.16 3.14
CA GLU A 208 21.55 9.73 4.41
C GLU A 208 23.08 9.57 4.57
N GLU A 209 23.67 8.63 3.87
CA GLU A 209 25.13 8.38 3.93
C GLU A 209 25.89 9.31 3.01
N THR A 210 25.47 9.39 1.75
CA THR A 210 26.18 10.11 0.70
C THR A 210 25.60 11.47 0.35
N GLY A 211 24.31 11.68 0.60
CA GLY A 211 23.54 12.83 0.10
C GLY A 211 23.13 12.69 -1.37
N GLN A 212 23.51 11.61 -2.05
CA GLN A 212 23.17 11.42 -3.46
C GLN A 212 21.66 11.30 -3.65
N ILE A 213 21.19 11.88 -4.75
CA ILE A 213 19.79 11.78 -5.16
C ILE A 213 19.67 10.63 -6.15
N ALA A 214 18.65 9.81 -5.96
CA ALA A 214 18.28 8.73 -6.88
C ALA A 214 16.79 8.82 -7.19
N VAL A 215 16.37 8.28 -8.33
CA VAL A 215 14.97 8.16 -8.71
C VAL A 215 14.64 6.72 -9.08
N THR A 216 13.40 6.30 -8.78
CA THR A 216 12.92 4.96 -9.16
C THR A 216 11.63 5.04 -9.95
N ILE A 217 11.54 4.18 -10.97
CA ILE A 217 10.36 3.96 -11.80
C ILE A 217 10.40 2.55 -12.39
N GLY A 218 9.26 1.85 -12.43
CA GLY A 218 9.14 0.54 -13.08
C GLY A 218 10.11 -0.52 -12.56
N GLY A 219 10.44 -0.50 -11.27
CA GLY A 219 11.34 -1.47 -10.64
C GLY A 219 12.83 -1.23 -10.93
N THR A 220 13.19 -0.08 -11.50
CA THR A 220 14.57 0.32 -11.77
C THR A 220 14.94 1.55 -10.96
N ILE A 221 16.22 1.69 -10.63
CA ILE A 221 16.79 2.84 -9.94
C ILE A 221 17.86 3.51 -10.78
N THR A 222 17.78 4.83 -10.90
CA THR A 222 18.83 5.66 -11.46
C THR A 222 19.44 6.47 -10.32
N GLY A 223 20.70 6.19 -9.99
CA GLY A 223 21.44 6.86 -8.93
C GLY A 223 22.19 8.07 -9.41
N ASN A 224 22.66 8.89 -8.45
CA ASN A 224 23.49 10.08 -8.70
C ASN A 224 22.86 11.05 -9.72
N VAL A 225 21.56 11.32 -9.56
CA VAL A 225 20.79 12.20 -10.44
C VAL A 225 21.11 13.65 -10.09
N SER A 226 21.48 14.45 -11.10
CA SER A 226 21.66 15.88 -10.91
C SER A 226 20.32 16.60 -10.69
N LEU A 227 20.35 17.82 -10.15
CA LEU A 227 19.10 18.59 -9.95
C LEU A 227 18.41 18.94 -11.29
N ASP A 228 19.20 19.12 -12.37
CA ASP A 228 18.66 19.39 -13.69
C ASP A 228 18.03 18.13 -14.31
N ASP A 229 18.67 16.97 -14.15
CA ASP A 229 18.09 15.69 -14.56
C ASP A 229 16.83 15.36 -13.77
N LEU A 230 16.83 15.62 -12.45
CA LEU A 230 15.65 15.47 -11.61
C LEU A 230 14.51 16.38 -12.08
N ARG A 231 14.80 17.62 -12.41
CA ARG A 231 13.84 18.57 -12.98
C ARG A 231 13.24 18.06 -14.29
N THR A 232 14.09 17.54 -15.16
CA THR A 232 13.67 16.97 -16.44
C THR A 232 12.77 15.75 -16.22
N ALA A 233 13.17 14.85 -15.33
CA ALA A 233 12.37 13.67 -14.98
C ALA A 233 11.02 14.07 -14.39
N LEU A 234 10.97 15.02 -13.46
CA LEU A 234 9.71 15.52 -12.86
C LEU A 234 8.78 16.14 -13.91
N ASN A 235 9.32 16.92 -14.86
CA ASN A 235 8.52 17.49 -15.96
C ASN A 235 7.86 16.41 -16.82
N GLN A 236 8.54 15.28 -17.05
CA GLN A 236 8.02 14.14 -17.82
C GLN A 236 7.00 13.32 -17.03
N GLN A 237 7.19 13.16 -15.72
CA GLN A 237 6.37 12.30 -14.89
C GLN A 237 5.10 12.96 -14.34
N LEU A 238 5.14 14.28 -14.11
CA LEU A 238 3.98 15.07 -13.66
C LEU A 238 3.13 15.50 -14.85
N ILE A 239 1.88 15.06 -14.88
CA ILE A 239 0.93 15.37 -15.94
C ILE A 239 -0.14 16.31 -15.40
N VAL A 240 -0.37 17.43 -16.10
CA VAL A 240 -1.51 18.34 -15.86
C VAL A 240 -2.75 17.70 -16.51
N ARG A 241 -3.86 17.62 -15.78
CA ARG A 241 -5.15 17.11 -16.27
C ARG A 241 -6.28 18.03 -15.88
#